data_6ce6a470e3967721e52eab85fe1392cd
#
_entry.id   6ce6a470e3967721e52eab85fe1392cd
#
_cell.length_a   1.000
_cell.length_b   1.000
_cell.length_c   1.000
_cell.angle_alpha   90.00
_cell.angle_beta   90.00
_cell.angle_gamma   90.00
#
_symmetry.space_group_name_H-M   'P 1'
#
loop_
_entity.id
_entity.type
_entity.pdbx_description
1 polymer ?
#
loop_
_entity_poly.entity_id
_entity_poly.type
_entity_poly.pdbx_seq_one_letter_code
_entity_poly.pdbx_strand_id
1 'polypeptide(L)'
;MTANSFLSVSLDPLLMLVSIARQATMCQVLETSSSFAVSILAEGQADISNHFAGRSPGLAGTPLTPVAAAPEAEVVTGAAAWMVLDRSTVIDAGDHRLFLGAPTVIEASLSAPLVFHSGRYHELREGFDAHLLAFL
;
A
#
# COMPACT_ATOMS: atom_id res chain seq x y z
N MET A 1 3.61 -1.28 -8.42
CA MET A 1 2.45 -0.52 -8.94
C MET A 1 1.87 0.39 -7.87
N THR A 2 1.18 1.44 -8.27
CA THR A 2 0.37 2.25 -7.35
C THR A 2 -1.07 1.75 -7.36
N ALA A 3 -1.66 1.60 -6.19
CA ALA A 3 -3.04 1.19 -5.99
C ALA A 3 -3.68 2.05 -4.88
N ASN A 4 -5.00 2.17 -4.90
CA ASN A 4 -5.79 2.84 -3.87
C ASN A 4 -6.85 1.90 -3.26
N SER A 5 -6.74 0.62 -3.57
CA SER A 5 -7.69 -0.43 -3.21
C SER A 5 -7.17 -1.35 -2.09
N PHE A 6 -6.46 -0.76 -1.12
CA PHE A 6 -5.96 -1.46 0.05
C PHE A 6 -6.84 -1.17 1.27
N LEU A 7 -7.22 -2.22 2.01
CA LEU A 7 -8.05 -2.09 3.20
C LEU A 7 -7.76 -3.18 4.24
N SER A 8 -8.10 -2.90 5.49
CA SER A 8 -8.13 -3.89 6.56
C SER A 8 -9.45 -4.68 6.51
N VAL A 9 -9.37 -5.99 6.64
CA VAL A 9 -10.52 -6.92 6.54
C VAL A 9 -10.91 -7.47 7.91
N SER A 10 -9.92 -7.86 8.71
CA SER A 10 -10.14 -8.53 9.99
C SER A 10 -9.02 -8.21 10.96
N LEU A 11 -9.34 -8.19 12.24
CA LEU A 11 -8.37 -8.03 13.34
C LEU A 11 -8.01 -9.38 14.00
N ASP A 12 -8.90 -10.34 13.95
CA ASP A 12 -8.67 -11.68 14.51
C ASP A 12 -9.27 -12.75 13.58
N PRO A 13 -8.45 -13.43 12.75
CA PRO A 13 -7.04 -13.12 12.50
C PRO A 13 -6.85 -11.78 11.78
N LEU A 14 -5.67 -11.19 11.93
CA LEU A 14 -5.34 -9.95 11.21
C LEU A 14 -5.20 -10.22 9.72
N LEU A 15 -6.07 -9.61 8.92
CA LEU A 15 -6.11 -9.75 7.48
C LEU A 15 -6.26 -8.40 6.79
N MET A 16 -5.50 -8.24 5.73
CA MET A 16 -5.55 -7.11 4.82
C MET A 16 -5.90 -7.59 3.41
N LEU A 17 -6.42 -6.67 2.59
CA LEU A 17 -6.83 -6.96 1.22
C LEU A 17 -6.30 -5.89 0.26
N VAL A 18 -5.86 -6.34 -0.92
CA VAL A 18 -5.64 -5.47 -2.08
C VAL A 18 -6.44 -6.01 -3.28
N SER A 19 -7.10 -5.11 -4.01
CA SER A 19 -7.85 -5.43 -5.22
C SER A 19 -7.05 -5.01 -6.45
N ILE A 20 -6.76 -5.96 -7.34
CA ILE A 20 -5.90 -5.77 -8.52
C ILE A 20 -6.66 -6.17 -9.78
N ALA A 21 -6.65 -5.31 -10.79
CA ALA A 21 -7.23 -5.62 -12.09
C ALA A 21 -6.54 -6.85 -12.71
N ARG A 22 -7.31 -7.78 -13.26
CA ARG A 22 -6.80 -9.03 -13.87
C ARG A 22 -5.78 -8.78 -14.98
N GLN A 23 -5.93 -7.66 -15.70
CA GLN A 23 -5.05 -7.28 -16.81
C GLN A 23 -3.72 -6.65 -16.34
N ALA A 24 -3.61 -6.26 -15.05
CA ALA A 24 -2.39 -5.67 -14.53
C ALA A 24 -1.28 -6.72 -14.41
N THR A 25 -0.06 -6.38 -14.81
CA THR A 25 1.12 -7.24 -14.64
C THR A 25 1.29 -7.68 -13.18
N MET A 26 0.98 -6.80 -12.24
CA MET A 26 1.04 -7.10 -10.81
C MET A 26 0.11 -8.24 -10.40
N CYS A 27 -1.03 -8.43 -11.08
CA CYS A 27 -1.93 -9.54 -10.81
C CYS A 27 -1.21 -10.88 -11.01
N GLN A 28 -0.51 -11.06 -12.13
CA GLN A 28 0.25 -12.27 -12.43
C GLN A 28 1.41 -12.48 -11.43
N VAL A 29 2.08 -11.42 -11.03
CA VAL A 29 3.14 -11.48 -10.01
C VAL A 29 2.58 -11.98 -8.69
N LEU A 30 1.47 -11.40 -8.23
CA LEU A 30 0.85 -11.78 -6.94
C LEU A 30 0.25 -13.20 -6.96
N GLU A 31 -0.18 -13.70 -8.12
CA GLU A 31 -0.68 -15.08 -8.26
C GLU A 31 0.39 -16.14 -7.99
N THR A 32 1.63 -15.82 -8.31
CA THR A 32 2.76 -16.76 -8.15
C THR A 32 3.57 -16.52 -6.89
N SER A 33 3.41 -15.37 -6.25
CA SER A 33 4.15 -15.01 -5.03
C SER A 33 3.46 -15.55 -3.78
N SER A 34 4.22 -16.05 -2.83
CA SER A 34 3.72 -16.48 -1.51
C SER A 34 3.51 -15.30 -0.56
N SER A 35 4.20 -14.19 -0.80
CA SER A 35 4.13 -12.96 -0.01
C SER A 35 4.17 -11.73 -0.90
N PHE A 36 3.79 -10.59 -0.35
CA PHE A 36 3.88 -9.29 -1.02
C PHE A 36 4.04 -8.16 -0.01
N ALA A 37 4.61 -7.05 -0.45
CA ALA A 37 4.76 -5.86 0.36
C ALA A 37 3.82 -4.74 -0.09
N VAL A 38 3.36 -3.96 0.89
CA VAL A 38 2.55 -2.76 0.69
C VAL A 38 3.22 -1.60 1.39
N SER A 39 3.40 -0.48 0.68
CA SER A 39 3.89 0.78 1.24
C SER A 39 2.82 1.85 1.14
N ILE A 40 2.46 2.44 2.27
CA ILE A 40 1.61 3.62 2.34
C ILE A 40 2.52 4.83 2.21
N LEU A 41 2.43 5.53 1.09
CA LEU A 41 3.31 6.63 0.78
C LEU A 41 3.14 7.78 1.78
N ALA A 42 4.23 8.45 2.10
CA ALA A 42 4.22 9.68 2.88
C ALA A 42 3.84 10.88 2.03
N GLU A 43 3.33 11.92 2.69
CA GLU A 43 3.18 13.25 2.11
C GLU A 43 4.49 13.69 1.45
N GLY A 44 4.41 14.26 0.25
CA GLY A 44 5.59 14.60 -0.56
C GLY A 44 6.06 13.50 -1.52
N GLN A 45 5.56 12.27 -1.43
CA GLN A 45 5.94 11.15 -2.30
C GLN A 45 5.03 10.99 -3.54
N ALA A 46 4.40 12.07 -4.01
CA ALA A 46 3.54 12.06 -5.20
C ALA A 46 4.29 11.60 -6.47
N ASP A 47 5.57 11.94 -6.60
CA ASP A 47 6.39 11.52 -7.74
C ASP A 47 6.63 10.02 -7.75
N ILE A 48 6.83 9.41 -6.58
CA ILE A 48 6.94 7.95 -6.43
C ILE A 48 5.62 7.28 -6.82
N SER A 49 4.50 7.82 -6.36
CA SER A 49 3.16 7.33 -6.75
C SER A 49 2.96 7.38 -8.25
N ASN A 50 3.28 8.50 -8.90
CA ASN A 50 3.16 8.67 -10.35
C ASN A 50 4.09 7.74 -11.12
N HIS A 51 5.32 7.52 -10.65
CA HIS A 51 6.24 6.57 -11.25
C HIS A 51 5.67 5.16 -11.30
N PHE A 52 5.24 4.63 -10.15
CA PHE A 52 4.66 3.28 -10.09
C PHE A 52 3.25 3.18 -10.71
N ALA A 53 2.60 4.30 -10.98
CA ALA A 53 1.37 4.36 -11.77
C ALA A 53 1.64 4.40 -13.30
N GLY A 54 2.90 4.42 -13.74
CA GLY A 54 3.27 4.55 -15.15
C GLY A 54 3.00 5.93 -15.75
N ARG A 55 2.88 6.96 -14.92
CA ARG A 55 2.55 8.33 -15.36
C ARG A 55 3.77 9.26 -15.46
N SER A 56 4.94 8.82 -15.02
CA SER A 56 6.15 9.62 -14.96
C SER A 56 7.33 8.88 -15.59
N PRO A 57 8.25 9.57 -16.28
CA PRO A 57 9.36 8.96 -17.04
C PRO A 57 10.52 8.42 -16.19
N GLY A 58 10.36 8.23 -14.92
CA GLY A 58 11.36 7.64 -14.06
C GLY A 58 11.81 8.54 -12.92
N LEU A 59 12.29 7.89 -11.88
CA LEU A 59 12.89 8.52 -10.71
C LEU A 59 14.43 8.45 -10.83
N ALA A 60 15.10 9.44 -10.29
CA ALA A 60 16.55 9.36 -10.09
C ALA A 60 16.84 8.40 -8.93
N GLY A 61 17.29 7.19 -9.23
CA GLY A 61 17.60 6.16 -8.24
C GLY A 61 16.43 5.21 -7.94
N THR A 62 16.69 4.25 -7.06
CA THR A 62 15.69 3.27 -6.61
C THR A 62 15.06 3.75 -5.32
N PRO A 63 13.75 4.03 -5.29
CA PRO A 63 13.07 4.47 -4.08
C PRO A 63 12.72 3.31 -3.14
N LEU A 64 13.35 2.15 -3.31
CA LEU A 64 13.04 0.93 -2.60
C LEU A 64 14.18 0.53 -1.67
N THR A 65 13.82 -0.02 -0.52
CA THR A 65 14.73 -0.56 0.48
C THR A 65 14.32 -2.00 0.81
N PRO A 66 15.27 -2.96 0.82
CA PRO A 66 15.01 -4.32 1.27
C PRO A 66 14.57 -4.36 2.74
N VAL A 67 13.65 -5.26 3.05
CA VAL A 67 13.18 -5.50 4.41
C VAL A 67 14.09 -6.52 5.09
N ALA A 68 14.73 -6.14 6.21
CA ALA A 68 15.68 -7.02 6.90
C ALA A 68 15.07 -8.36 7.36
N ALA A 69 13.81 -8.35 7.80
CA ALA A 69 13.08 -9.54 8.23
C ALA A 69 12.48 -10.37 7.07
N ALA A 70 12.47 -9.84 5.85
CA ALA A 70 11.96 -10.48 4.64
C ALA A 70 12.80 -10.01 3.43
N PRO A 71 14.03 -10.55 3.24
CA PRO A 71 15.00 -10.00 2.29
C PRO A 71 14.58 -10.01 0.82
N GLU A 72 13.59 -10.83 0.46
CA GLU A 72 12.97 -10.86 -0.86
C GLU A 72 11.92 -9.74 -1.07
N ALA A 73 11.52 -9.05 0.00
CA ALA A 73 10.57 -7.95 -0.06
C ALA A 73 11.29 -6.60 -0.04
N GLU A 74 10.79 -5.68 -0.85
CA GLU A 74 11.23 -4.28 -0.87
C GLU A 74 10.05 -3.36 -0.58
N VAL A 75 10.33 -2.28 0.15
CA VAL A 75 9.36 -1.26 0.51
C VAL A 75 9.84 0.12 0.10
N VAL A 76 8.94 1.06 -0.06
CA VAL A 76 9.31 2.43 -0.43
C VAL A 76 10.05 3.10 0.73
N THR A 77 11.23 3.60 0.44
CA THR A 77 12.06 4.34 1.40
C THR A 77 11.32 5.59 1.88
N GLY A 78 11.21 5.76 3.19
CA GLY A 78 10.54 6.93 3.79
C GLY A 78 9.01 6.90 3.70
N ALA A 79 8.40 5.77 3.40
CA ALA A 79 6.94 5.61 3.45
C ALA A 79 6.37 5.95 4.83
N ALA A 80 5.12 6.42 4.89
CA ALA A 80 4.42 6.67 6.15
C ALA A 80 4.21 5.37 6.95
N ALA A 81 3.94 4.27 6.25
CA ALA A 81 3.90 2.93 6.81
C ALA A 81 4.18 1.91 5.71
N TRP A 82 4.62 0.73 6.11
CA TRP A 82 4.75 -0.39 5.19
C TRP A 82 4.52 -1.71 5.93
N MET A 83 4.19 -2.74 5.16
CA MET A 83 4.01 -4.07 5.69
C MET A 83 4.39 -5.13 4.66
N VAL A 84 4.82 -6.29 5.14
CA VAL A 84 4.96 -7.52 4.38
C VAL A 84 3.84 -8.45 4.80
N LEU A 85 3.16 -9.06 3.83
CA LEU A 85 2.00 -9.91 4.05
C LEU A 85 2.26 -11.29 3.43
N ASP A 86 1.98 -12.34 4.18
CA ASP A 86 1.86 -13.68 3.64
C ASP A 86 0.50 -13.80 2.95
N ARG A 87 0.53 -14.15 1.65
CA ARG A 87 -0.68 -14.30 0.85
C ARG A 87 -1.47 -15.53 1.33
N SER A 88 -2.68 -15.32 1.79
CA SER A 88 -3.54 -16.40 2.31
C SER A 88 -4.58 -16.87 1.29
N THR A 89 -5.25 -15.94 0.62
CA THR A 89 -6.42 -16.24 -0.22
C THR A 89 -6.44 -15.33 -1.45
N VAL A 90 -6.88 -15.88 -2.58
CA VAL A 90 -7.17 -15.12 -3.80
C VAL A 90 -8.61 -15.36 -4.18
N ILE A 91 -9.36 -14.28 -4.43
CA ILE A 91 -10.78 -14.33 -4.77
C ILE A 91 -11.00 -13.62 -6.10
N ASP A 92 -11.71 -14.29 -7.01
CA ASP A 92 -12.12 -13.69 -8.26
C ASP A 92 -13.33 -12.77 -8.04
N ALA A 93 -13.22 -11.52 -8.48
CA ALA A 93 -14.23 -10.49 -8.29
C ALA A 93 -14.39 -9.66 -9.58
N GLY A 94 -15.16 -10.18 -10.54
CA GLY A 94 -15.39 -9.52 -11.83
C GLY A 94 -14.11 -9.38 -12.64
N ASP A 95 -13.75 -8.17 -13.03
CA ASP A 95 -12.51 -7.83 -13.75
C ASP A 95 -11.31 -7.61 -12.85
N HIS A 96 -11.45 -7.86 -11.54
CA HIS A 96 -10.40 -7.79 -10.52
C HIS A 96 -10.19 -9.14 -9.83
N ARG A 97 -9.08 -9.24 -9.12
CA ARG A 97 -8.79 -10.26 -8.11
C ARG A 97 -8.49 -9.59 -6.77
N LEU A 98 -9.01 -10.20 -5.73
CA LEU A 98 -8.78 -9.78 -4.35
C LEU A 98 -7.71 -10.68 -3.75
N PHE A 99 -6.60 -10.09 -3.34
CA PHE A 99 -5.51 -10.79 -2.67
C PHE A 99 -5.58 -10.46 -1.19
N LEU A 100 -5.87 -11.47 -0.38
CA LEU A 100 -5.84 -11.36 1.08
C LEU A 100 -4.49 -11.83 1.60
N GLY A 101 -3.99 -11.14 2.59
CA GLY A 101 -2.75 -11.52 3.26
C GLY A 101 -2.76 -11.20 4.74
N ALA A 102 -2.03 -11.99 5.50
CA ALA A 102 -1.77 -11.76 6.90
C ALA A 102 -0.45 -11.00 7.05
N PRO A 103 -0.43 -9.83 7.67
CA PRO A 103 0.81 -9.11 7.92
C PRO A 103 1.76 -9.89 8.83
N THR A 104 3.00 -10.04 8.40
CA THR A 104 4.10 -10.68 9.16
C THR A 104 5.08 -9.67 9.71
N VAL A 105 5.25 -8.55 8.99
CA VAL A 105 6.06 -7.41 9.43
C VAL A 105 5.26 -6.13 9.15
N ILE A 106 5.22 -5.24 10.11
CA ILE A 106 4.57 -3.92 9.98
C ILE A 106 5.48 -2.87 10.60
N GLU A 107 5.65 -1.76 9.92
CA GLU A 107 6.33 -0.58 10.44
C GLU A 107 5.58 0.68 10.04
N ALA A 108 5.50 1.64 10.95
CA ALA A 108 4.90 2.93 10.71
C ALA A 108 5.79 4.06 11.25
N SER A 109 5.80 5.18 10.53
CA SER A 109 6.46 6.43 10.94
C SER A 109 5.43 7.43 11.46
N LEU A 110 5.90 8.61 11.87
CA LEU A 110 5.04 9.74 12.24
C LEU A 110 4.67 10.62 11.03
N SER A 111 5.09 10.25 9.83
CA SER A 111 4.81 11.02 8.61
C SER A 111 3.33 10.93 8.25
N ALA A 112 2.75 12.07 7.82
CA ALA A 112 1.41 12.09 7.26
C ALA A 112 1.36 11.26 5.96
N PRO A 113 0.29 10.49 5.69
CA PRO A 113 0.16 9.72 4.47
C PRO A 113 -0.16 10.61 3.27
N LEU A 114 0.29 10.18 2.09
CA LEU A 114 -0.10 10.78 0.82
C LEU A 114 -1.58 10.48 0.53
N VAL A 115 -2.38 11.52 0.36
CA VAL A 115 -3.81 11.40 0.06
C VAL A 115 -4.07 11.62 -1.42
N PHE A 116 -4.83 10.72 -2.04
CA PHE A 116 -5.30 10.86 -3.42
C PHE A 116 -6.82 10.87 -3.45
N HIS A 117 -7.40 11.98 -3.90
CA HIS A 117 -8.84 12.16 -3.99
C HIS A 117 -9.21 12.94 -5.25
N SER A 118 -10.25 12.52 -5.95
CA SER A 118 -10.76 13.17 -7.16
C SER A 118 -9.68 13.44 -8.22
N GLY A 119 -8.76 12.48 -8.42
CA GLY A 119 -7.71 12.58 -9.43
C GLY A 119 -6.52 13.46 -9.05
N ARG A 120 -6.42 13.91 -7.81
CA ARG A 120 -5.37 14.81 -7.32
C ARG A 120 -4.78 14.33 -6.00
N TYR A 121 -3.54 14.73 -5.74
CA TYR A 121 -2.90 14.56 -4.43
C TYR A 121 -3.28 15.72 -3.53
N HIS A 122 -3.48 15.42 -2.24
CA HIS A 122 -3.86 16.36 -1.19
C HIS A 122 -2.98 16.15 0.04
N GLU A 123 -2.83 17.21 0.83
CA GLU A 123 -2.27 17.15 2.17
C GLU A 123 -3.40 16.92 3.19
N LEU A 124 -3.14 16.09 4.19
CA LEU A 124 -4.02 15.98 5.35
C LEU A 124 -3.79 17.20 6.23
N ARG A 125 -4.85 17.97 6.44
CA ARG A 125 -4.87 19.02 7.47
C ARG A 125 -5.66 18.51 8.66
N GLU A 126 -5.12 18.65 9.86
CA GLU A 126 -5.88 18.43 11.07
C GLU A 126 -7.09 19.36 11.07
N GLY A 127 -8.27 18.80 10.92
CA GLY A 127 -9.52 19.54 11.14
C GLY A 127 -9.62 19.81 12.65
N PHE A 128 -9.77 21.07 13.02
CA PHE A 128 -10.07 21.46 14.39
C PHE A 128 -11.47 20.96 14.77
N ASP A 129 -11.57 19.73 15.22
CA ASP A 129 -12.74 19.23 15.93
C ASP A 129 -12.28 18.38 17.13
N ALA A 130 -11.88 19.11 18.18
CA ALA A 130 -11.56 18.51 19.48
C ALA A 130 -12.72 17.71 20.10
N HIS A 131 -13.92 17.83 19.55
CA HIS A 131 -15.12 17.08 19.98
C HIS A 131 -15.21 15.67 19.38
N LEU A 132 -14.57 15.36 18.27
CA LEU A 132 -14.60 14.03 17.66
C LEU A 132 -13.72 13.01 18.38
N LEU A 133 -12.68 13.46 19.08
CA LEU A 133 -11.81 12.58 19.88
C LEU A 133 -12.50 12.01 21.13
N ALA A 134 -13.64 12.57 21.54
CA ALA A 134 -14.42 12.09 22.67
C ALA A 134 -15.25 10.81 22.36
N PHE A 135 -15.33 10.38 21.08
CA PHE A 135 -16.12 9.23 20.64
C PHE A 135 -15.28 8.07 20.08
N LEU A 136 -13.97 8.19 20.11
CA LEU A 136 -13.02 7.12 19.79
C LEU A 136 -12.50 6.52 21.10
#